data_09fdf06ba436162ed1abaee2e6882caa
#
_entry.id   09fdf06ba436162ed1abaee2e6882caa
#
_cell.length_a   1.000
_cell.length_b   1.000
_cell.length_c   1.000
_cell.angle_alpha   90.00
_cell.angle_beta   90.00
_cell.angle_gamma   90.00
#
_symmetry.space_group_name_H-M   'P 1'
#
loop_
_entity.id
_entity.type
_entity.pdbx_description
1 polymer ?
#
loop_
_entity_poly.entity_id
_entity_poly.type
_entity_poly.pdbx_seq_one_letter_code
_entity_poly.pdbx_strand_id
1 'polypeptide(L)'
;GERILGLGDQGVNGMGIAAGKSMVYAACGVKPGWLLPVQVDNGTNNQKLLDDPLYVGLKQERVRGDVYDALLDETVEAIQGRYGERTVIHWEDFAPRNAFRNLKR
;
A
#
# COMPACT_ATOMS: atom_id res chain seq x y z
N GLY A 1 3.06 -2.47 -2.89
CA GLY A 1 3.98 -3.55 -3.17
C GLY A 1 5.35 -3.11 -3.63
N GLU A 2 5.91 -2.03 -3.05
CA GLU A 2 7.21 -1.50 -3.46
C GLU A 2 8.37 -2.42 -3.11
N ARG A 3 8.29 -3.11 -1.96
CA ARG A 3 9.37 -3.97 -1.49
C ARG A 3 8.83 -5.17 -0.73
N ILE A 4 8.45 -6.19 -1.47
CA ILE A 4 7.97 -7.43 -0.88
C ILE A 4 9.15 -8.37 -0.65
N LEU A 5 9.28 -8.88 0.58
CA LEU A 5 10.36 -9.76 0.96
C LEU A 5 10.43 -10.98 0.03
N GLY A 6 11.58 -11.18 -0.61
CA GLY A 6 11.83 -12.26 -1.55
C GLY A 6 11.31 -12.03 -2.98
N LEU A 7 10.49 -11.01 -3.21
CA LEU A 7 9.87 -10.76 -4.52
C LEU A 7 10.21 -9.39 -5.11
N GLY A 8 10.56 -8.41 -4.27
CA GLY A 8 10.87 -7.06 -4.72
C GLY A 8 9.61 -6.25 -5.05
N ASP A 9 9.70 -5.37 -6.05
CA ASP A 9 8.61 -4.50 -6.45
C ASP A 9 7.57 -5.28 -7.28
N GLN A 10 6.40 -5.47 -6.72
CA GLN A 10 5.25 -6.13 -7.36
C GLN A 10 4.15 -5.13 -7.75
N GLY A 11 4.40 -3.84 -7.58
CA GLY A 11 3.38 -2.83 -7.86
C GLY A 11 2.06 -3.15 -7.15
N VAL A 12 0.96 -2.97 -7.86
CA VAL A 12 -0.38 -3.24 -7.32
C VAL A 12 -0.62 -4.74 -7.05
N ASN A 13 0.16 -5.63 -7.66
CA ASN A 13 0.06 -7.07 -7.39
C ASN A 13 0.46 -7.43 -5.95
N GLY A 14 1.04 -6.49 -5.20
CA GLY A 14 1.30 -6.64 -3.77
C GLY A 14 0.06 -6.62 -2.88
N MET A 15 -1.13 -6.40 -3.42
CA MET A 15 -2.39 -6.37 -2.66
C MET A 15 -2.63 -7.65 -1.84
N GLY A 16 -2.14 -8.80 -2.31
CA GLY A 16 -2.25 -10.07 -1.62
C GLY A 16 -1.64 -10.08 -0.22
N ILE A 17 -0.61 -9.26 0.03
CA ILE A 17 0.03 -9.15 1.35
C ILE A 17 -0.93 -8.50 2.35
N ALA A 18 -1.53 -7.36 2.01
CA ALA A 18 -2.49 -6.68 2.89
C ALA A 18 -3.73 -7.55 3.12
N ALA A 19 -4.25 -8.19 2.07
CA ALA A 19 -5.39 -9.10 2.18
C ALA A 19 -5.06 -10.29 3.07
N GLY A 20 -3.89 -10.92 2.91
CA GLY A 20 -3.43 -12.04 3.72
C GLY A 20 -3.26 -11.66 5.19
N LYS A 21 -2.70 -10.50 5.47
CA LYS A 21 -2.57 -9.98 6.83
C LYS A 21 -3.94 -9.79 7.50
N SER A 22 -4.91 -9.26 6.77
CA SER A 22 -6.28 -9.11 7.26
C SER A 22 -6.91 -10.47 7.59
N MET A 23 -6.66 -11.49 6.76
CA MET A 23 -7.13 -12.86 7.02
C MET A 23 -6.54 -13.43 8.31
N VAL A 24 -5.25 -13.21 8.57
CA VAL A 24 -4.58 -13.65 9.79
C VAL A 24 -5.20 -12.97 11.01
N TYR A 25 -5.41 -11.65 10.96
CA TYR A 25 -6.06 -10.94 12.07
C TYR A 25 -7.49 -11.46 12.32
N ALA A 26 -8.25 -11.72 11.27
CA ALA A 26 -9.61 -12.27 11.41
C ALA A 26 -9.56 -13.65 12.06
N ALA A 27 -8.61 -14.50 11.69
CA ALA A 27 -8.42 -15.82 12.31
C ALA A 27 -8.05 -15.72 13.79
N CYS A 28 -7.39 -14.63 14.21
CA CYS A 28 -7.04 -14.37 15.61
C CYS A 28 -8.17 -13.70 16.40
N GLY A 29 -9.35 -13.52 15.83
CA GLY A 29 -10.53 -13.01 16.52
C GLY A 29 -10.88 -11.55 16.26
N VAL A 30 -10.14 -10.83 15.41
CA VAL A 30 -10.52 -9.48 15.02
C VAL A 30 -11.69 -9.54 14.05
N LYS A 31 -12.73 -8.73 14.28
CA LYS A 31 -13.91 -8.72 13.42
C LYS A 31 -13.52 -8.30 12.01
N PRO A 32 -13.88 -9.07 10.96
CA PRO A 32 -13.53 -8.72 9.56
C PRO A 32 -13.97 -7.34 9.14
N GLY A 33 -15.11 -6.85 9.63
CA GLY A 33 -15.60 -5.50 9.34
C GLY A 33 -14.73 -4.37 9.89
N TRP A 34 -13.77 -4.69 10.77
CA TRP A 34 -12.80 -3.73 11.32
C TRP A 34 -11.49 -3.69 10.54
N LEU A 35 -11.35 -4.52 9.52
CA LEU A 35 -10.13 -4.68 8.74
C LEU A 35 -10.33 -4.12 7.34
N LEU A 36 -9.40 -3.30 6.89
CA LEU A 36 -9.42 -2.72 5.54
C LEU A 36 -8.04 -2.89 4.91
N PRO A 37 -7.88 -3.88 4.01
CA PRO A 37 -6.67 -3.97 3.21
C PRO A 37 -6.68 -2.89 2.13
N VAL A 38 -5.59 -2.15 2.01
CA VAL A 38 -5.45 -1.06 1.03
C VAL A 38 -4.15 -1.21 0.27
N GLN A 39 -4.22 -1.05 -1.04
CA GLN A 39 -3.06 -0.97 -1.91
C GLN A 39 -3.00 0.42 -2.53
N VAL A 40 -1.94 1.16 -2.21
CA VAL A 40 -1.68 2.46 -2.85
C VAL A 40 -0.94 2.20 -4.17
N ASP A 41 -1.51 2.68 -5.27
CA ASP A 41 -0.92 2.55 -6.60
C ASP A 41 -0.29 3.87 -7.02
N ASN A 42 1.02 3.99 -6.87
CA ASN A 42 1.79 5.15 -7.30
C ASN A 42 2.80 4.80 -8.42
N GLY A 43 2.53 3.74 -9.17
CA GLY A 43 3.41 3.22 -10.20
C GLY A 43 4.25 2.05 -9.70
N THR A 44 5.11 1.56 -10.57
CA THR A 44 6.05 0.48 -10.26
C THR A 44 7.37 0.69 -10.99
N ASN A 45 8.47 0.29 -10.37
CA ASN A 45 9.80 0.29 -11.00
C ASN A 45 10.17 -1.10 -11.53
N ASN A 46 9.23 -2.03 -11.53
CA ASN A 46 9.44 -3.37 -12.08
C ASN A 46 9.13 -3.37 -13.58
N GLN A 47 10.17 -3.45 -14.40
CA GLN A 47 10.03 -3.39 -15.85
C GLN A 47 9.17 -4.53 -16.40
N LYS A 48 9.21 -5.69 -15.80
CA LYS A 48 8.36 -6.83 -16.22
C LYS A 48 6.87 -6.50 -16.11
N LEU A 49 6.48 -5.76 -15.08
CA LEU A 49 5.10 -5.33 -14.90
C LEU A 49 4.73 -4.22 -15.87
N LEU A 50 5.64 -3.27 -16.10
CA LEU A 50 5.42 -2.19 -17.07
C LEU A 50 5.19 -2.73 -18.49
N ASP A 51 5.86 -3.81 -18.83
CA ASP A 51 5.78 -4.46 -20.15
C ASP A 51 4.65 -5.49 -20.25
N ASP A 52 4.03 -5.86 -19.14
CA ASP A 52 2.98 -6.88 -19.09
C ASP A 52 1.62 -6.28 -19.46
N PRO A 53 0.99 -6.70 -20.60
CA PRO A 53 -0.30 -6.17 -21.00
C PRO A 53 -1.46 -6.54 -20.02
N LEU A 54 -1.25 -7.53 -19.16
CA LEU A 54 -2.23 -7.96 -18.17
C LEU A 54 -2.08 -7.25 -16.81
N TYR A 55 -1.02 -6.45 -16.63
CA TYR A 55 -0.84 -5.69 -15.40
C TYR A 55 -1.93 -4.60 -15.30
N VAL A 56 -2.67 -4.59 -14.20
CA VAL A 56 -3.82 -3.70 -14.01
C VAL A 56 -3.49 -2.40 -13.29
N GLY A 57 -2.27 -2.25 -12.75
CA GLY A 57 -1.84 -1.03 -12.08
C GLY A 57 -1.40 0.06 -13.05
N LEU A 58 -1.00 1.22 -12.51
CA LEU A 58 -0.46 2.32 -13.30
C LEU A 58 0.87 1.90 -13.95
N LYS A 59 0.93 2.00 -15.28
CA LYS A 59 2.11 1.65 -16.06
C LYS A 59 3.05 2.85 -16.18
N GLN A 60 3.63 3.23 -15.08
CA GLN A 60 4.59 4.32 -14.97
C GLN A 60 5.56 4.05 -13.81
N GLU A 61 6.70 4.72 -13.82
CA GLU A 61 7.63 4.68 -12.71
C GLU A 61 6.98 5.25 -11.44
N ARG A 62 7.46 4.77 -10.28
CA ARG A 62 6.94 5.24 -9.00
C ARG A 62 7.16 6.73 -8.84
N VAL A 63 6.11 7.44 -8.40
CA VAL A 63 6.21 8.84 -8.01
C VAL A 63 6.96 8.97 -6.68
N ARG A 64 7.67 10.08 -6.52
CA ARG A 64 8.52 10.37 -5.37
C ARG A 64 8.30 11.80 -4.90
N GLY A 65 8.86 12.12 -3.72
CA GLY A 65 8.88 13.49 -3.20
C GLY A 65 7.51 14.03 -2.84
N ASP A 66 7.26 15.29 -3.20
CA ASP A 66 6.04 15.99 -2.78
C ASP A 66 4.77 15.41 -3.40
N VAL A 67 4.85 14.89 -4.63
CA VAL A 67 3.71 14.23 -5.28
C VAL A 67 3.33 12.96 -4.52
N TYR A 68 4.32 12.18 -4.12
CA TYR A 68 4.11 10.99 -3.29
C TYR A 68 3.49 11.37 -1.93
N ASP A 69 4.01 12.41 -1.29
CA ASP A 69 3.49 12.87 0.00
C ASP A 69 2.03 13.31 -0.09
N ALA A 70 1.67 14.05 -1.16
CA ALA A 70 0.30 14.48 -1.39
C ALA A 70 -0.65 13.29 -1.56
N LEU A 71 -0.22 12.25 -2.30
CA LEU A 71 -1.00 11.03 -2.49
C LEU A 71 -1.24 10.32 -1.15
N LEU A 72 -0.20 10.18 -0.34
CA LEU A 72 -0.32 9.52 0.97
C LEU A 72 -1.20 10.33 1.93
N ASP A 73 -1.08 11.66 1.93
CA ASP A 73 -1.92 12.54 2.76
C ASP A 73 -3.40 12.39 2.39
N GLU A 74 -3.72 12.41 1.10
CA GLU A 74 -5.09 12.19 0.64
C GLU A 74 -5.62 10.82 1.03
N THR A 75 -4.78 9.79 0.92
CA THR A 75 -5.15 8.44 1.30
C THR A 75 -5.48 8.34 2.79
N VAL A 76 -4.63 8.88 3.65
CA VAL A 76 -4.85 8.88 5.10
C VAL A 76 -6.09 9.69 5.47
N GLU A 77 -6.24 10.89 4.91
CA GLU A 77 -7.41 11.73 5.14
C GLU A 77 -8.71 11.04 4.74
N ALA A 78 -8.72 10.36 3.59
CA ALA A 78 -9.90 9.63 3.12
C ALA A 78 -10.25 8.49 4.07
N ILE A 79 -9.27 7.73 4.54
CA ILE A 79 -9.47 6.62 5.47
C ILE A 79 -9.98 7.13 6.82
N GLN A 80 -9.34 8.15 7.39
CA GLN A 80 -9.74 8.72 8.67
C GLN A 80 -11.08 9.41 8.60
N GLY A 81 -11.37 10.08 7.50
CA GLY A 81 -12.68 10.72 7.28
C GLY A 81 -13.82 9.71 7.18
N ARG A 82 -13.56 8.52 6.64
CA ARG A 82 -14.57 7.47 6.50
C ARG A 82 -14.74 6.62 7.77
N TYR A 83 -13.64 6.33 8.49
CA TYR A 83 -13.62 5.36 9.58
C TYR A 83 -13.25 5.97 10.94
N GLY A 84 -12.89 7.26 11.01
CA GLY A 84 -12.56 7.98 12.23
C GLY A 84 -11.07 8.12 12.50
N GLU A 85 -10.72 9.09 13.33
CA GLU A 85 -9.33 9.44 13.65
C GLU A 85 -8.60 8.37 14.44
N ARG A 86 -9.32 7.47 15.11
CA ARG A 86 -8.75 6.37 15.88
C ARG A 86 -8.37 5.16 15.02
N THR A 87 -8.53 5.24 13.70
CA THR A 87 -8.14 4.19 12.78
C THR A 87 -6.65 3.94 12.88
N VAL A 88 -6.26 2.69 13.15
CA VAL A 88 -4.86 2.29 13.20
C VAL A 88 -4.41 1.96 11.79
N ILE A 89 -3.31 2.58 11.35
CA ILE A 89 -2.75 2.39 10.01
C ILE A 89 -1.42 1.65 10.13
N HIS A 90 -1.30 0.52 9.43
CA HIS A 90 -0.07 -0.24 9.32
C HIS A 90 0.56 0.00 7.95
N TRP A 91 1.77 0.55 7.94
CA TRP A 91 2.56 0.75 6.73
C TRP A 91 3.30 -0.54 6.39
N GLU A 92 2.99 -1.13 5.26
CA GLU A 92 3.57 -2.40 4.85
C GLU A 92 4.06 -2.36 3.41
N ASP A 93 5.20 -3.01 3.14
CA ASP A 93 5.81 -3.11 1.82
C ASP A 93 6.12 -1.77 1.16
N PHE A 94 6.43 -0.77 1.97
CA PHE A 94 7.05 0.47 1.51
C PHE A 94 8.57 0.33 1.62
N ALA A 95 9.30 0.88 0.64
CA ALA A 95 10.75 0.94 0.75
C ALA A 95 11.15 1.74 2.01
N PRO A 96 12.30 1.45 2.66
CA PRO A 96 12.64 2.07 3.94
C PRO A 96 12.55 3.60 3.94
N ARG A 97 13.01 4.26 2.90
CA ARG A 97 12.93 5.73 2.78
C ARG A 97 11.49 6.24 2.79
N ASN A 98 10.56 5.53 2.13
CA ASN A 98 9.16 5.91 2.10
C ASN A 98 8.45 5.54 3.40
N ALA A 99 8.79 4.42 4.01
CA ALA A 99 8.25 4.01 5.31
C ALA A 99 8.60 5.04 6.39
N PHE A 100 9.84 5.48 6.47
CA PHE A 100 10.26 6.53 7.40
C PHE A 100 9.57 7.86 7.12
N ARG A 101 9.43 8.21 5.85
CA ARG A 101 8.73 9.40 5.42
C ARG A 101 7.25 9.37 5.84
N ASN A 102 6.59 8.24 5.68
CA ASN A 102 5.19 8.04 6.08
C ASN A 102 5.02 8.17 7.60
N LEU A 103 5.93 7.61 8.39
CA LEU A 103 5.86 7.65 9.85
C LEU A 103 6.03 9.06 10.43
N LYS A 104 6.69 9.96 9.71
CA LYS A 104 6.89 11.34 10.14
C LYS A 104 5.69 12.24 9.86
N ARG A 105 4.71 11.73 9.21
CA ARG A 105 3.49 12.45 8.82
C ARG A 105 2.39 12.17 9.81
#